data_87bd74e65f61818ac5618d61e353092a
#
_entry.id   87bd74e65f61818ac5618d61e353092a
#
_cell.length_a   1.000
_cell.length_b   1.000
_cell.length_c   1.000
_cell.angle_alpha   90.00
_cell.angle_beta   90.00
_cell.angle_gamma   90.00
#
_symmetry.space_group_name_H-M   'P 1'
#
loop_
_entity.id
_entity.type
_entity.pdbx_description
1 polymer ?
#
loop_
_entity_poly.entity_id
_entity_poly.type
_entity_poly.pdbx_seq_one_letter_code
_entity_poly.pdbx_strand_id
1 'polypeptide(L)'
;VVHYRAWAENTEHKFEDTWQEQRPIEMVIGKEKKEMTGLGIGVASMKAGERALLRVNWELGYGKEGSFSFPNVPPMADLVYEVELIGFDETKDGKARSDMTVEERIGAADRRKMDGNVLFQENKLEEAMQQYEMAIAYMGDDFMFQLFGKYRDMALAVKNPCHLNTAACLIKLNRYEEAIGQCSIVLSEDENNLKALFRRGKARAALGQTDAAREDFLKARKQAPEDKAIARELKLLAEHDKAIYQKQKEIYKGIFGPRPQPVPKKRNLLLLVWQWLVSVFYSFITLFNREKNKSD
;
A
#
# COMPACT_ATOMS: atom_id res chain seq x y z
N VAL A 1 -23.18 3.59 -9.99
CA VAL A 1 -21.81 3.13 -9.82
C VAL A 1 -21.72 2.38 -8.52
N VAL A 2 -21.16 1.19 -8.54
CA VAL A 2 -21.08 0.30 -7.38
C VAL A 2 -19.67 -0.27 -7.24
N HIS A 3 -19.26 -0.52 -6.00
CA HIS A 3 -18.28 -1.53 -5.67
C HIS A 3 -18.98 -2.78 -5.17
N TYR A 4 -18.47 -3.94 -5.54
CA TYR A 4 -18.94 -5.20 -4.97
C TYR A 4 -17.86 -6.26 -4.97
N ARG A 5 -18.06 -7.25 -4.11
CA ARG A 5 -17.38 -8.54 -4.16
C ARG A 5 -18.41 -9.65 -4.11
N ALA A 6 -18.14 -10.72 -4.83
CA ALA A 6 -19.11 -11.77 -5.08
C ALA A 6 -18.50 -13.16 -4.87
N TRP A 7 -19.28 -14.05 -4.29
CA TRP A 7 -18.96 -15.47 -4.14
C TRP A 7 -20.22 -16.33 -4.22
N ALA A 8 -20.04 -17.60 -4.57
CA ALA A 8 -21.12 -18.57 -4.48
C ALA A 8 -21.40 -18.91 -3.00
N GLU A 9 -22.67 -18.99 -2.60
CA GLU A 9 -23.04 -19.33 -1.23
C GLU A 9 -22.37 -20.66 -0.82
N ASN A 10 -21.94 -20.77 0.42
CA ASN A 10 -21.20 -21.90 0.97
C ASN A 10 -19.78 -22.11 0.40
N THR A 11 -19.22 -21.16 -0.31
CA THR A 11 -17.82 -21.15 -0.72
C THR A 11 -17.08 -19.95 -0.11
N GLU A 12 -15.77 -20.11 0.15
CA GLU A 12 -14.92 -18.99 0.55
C GLU A 12 -14.27 -18.33 -0.68
N HIS A 13 -14.47 -18.91 -1.85
CA HIS A 13 -13.85 -18.42 -3.08
C HIS A 13 -14.64 -17.27 -3.67
N LYS A 14 -14.03 -16.09 -3.64
CA LYS A 14 -14.54 -14.93 -4.36
C LYS A 14 -14.22 -15.07 -5.83
N PHE A 15 -15.20 -14.90 -6.65
CA PHE A 15 -15.00 -14.90 -8.10
C PHE A 15 -14.92 -13.49 -8.69
N GLU A 16 -15.24 -12.44 -7.90
CA GLU A 16 -15.14 -11.05 -8.32
C GLU A 16 -14.94 -10.15 -7.10
N ASP A 17 -14.03 -9.16 -7.18
CA ASP A 17 -13.77 -8.21 -6.09
C ASP A 17 -13.27 -6.88 -6.67
N THR A 18 -14.20 -5.95 -6.89
CA THR A 18 -13.91 -4.64 -7.50
C THR A 18 -13.14 -3.70 -6.56
N TRP A 19 -13.16 -3.96 -5.25
CA TRP A 19 -12.30 -3.21 -4.30
C TRP A 19 -10.83 -3.61 -4.46
N GLN A 20 -10.56 -4.90 -4.65
CA GLN A 20 -9.21 -5.37 -4.90
C GLN A 20 -8.67 -4.86 -6.23
N GLU A 21 -9.52 -4.77 -7.23
CA GLU A 21 -9.20 -4.21 -8.55
C GLU A 21 -9.14 -2.68 -8.55
N GLN A 22 -9.58 -2.03 -7.46
CA GLN A 22 -9.72 -0.57 -7.35
C GLN A 22 -10.53 0.06 -8.51
N ARG A 23 -11.50 -0.68 -9.00
CA ARG A 23 -12.29 -0.34 -10.17
C ARG A 23 -13.79 -0.48 -9.88
N PRO A 24 -14.51 0.62 -9.59
CA PRO A 24 -15.95 0.58 -9.45
C PRO A 24 -16.63 0.26 -10.79
N ILE A 25 -17.72 -0.47 -10.73
CA ILE A 25 -18.48 -0.87 -11.93
C ILE A 25 -19.69 0.03 -12.13
N GLU A 26 -19.91 0.41 -13.37
CA GLU A 26 -21.13 1.07 -13.78
C GLU A 26 -22.18 0.02 -14.16
N MET A 27 -23.39 0.14 -13.61
CA MET A 27 -24.53 -0.65 -14.02
C MET A 27 -25.70 0.27 -14.38
N VAL A 28 -26.39 -0.09 -15.44
CA VAL A 28 -27.63 0.59 -15.85
C VAL A 28 -28.81 -0.18 -15.28
N ILE A 29 -29.60 0.49 -14.46
CA ILE A 29 -30.78 -0.12 -13.82
C ILE A 29 -32.04 0.37 -14.50
N GLY A 30 -32.96 -0.54 -14.77
CA GLY A 30 -34.33 -0.18 -15.15
C GLY A 30 -34.64 -0.09 -16.64
N LYS A 31 -33.72 -0.44 -17.56
CA LYS A 31 -34.05 -0.46 -19.00
C LYS A 31 -35.13 -1.48 -19.38
N GLU A 32 -35.15 -2.65 -18.72
CA GLU A 32 -36.28 -3.60 -18.84
C GLU A 32 -36.36 -4.44 -17.55
N LYS A 33 -37.53 -4.44 -16.88
CA LYS A 33 -37.75 -5.24 -15.66
C LYS A 33 -37.55 -6.75 -15.89
N LYS A 34 -37.57 -7.20 -17.14
CA LYS A 34 -37.45 -8.61 -17.50
C LYS A 34 -35.99 -9.13 -17.57
N GLU A 35 -35.02 -8.23 -17.57
CA GLU A 35 -33.58 -8.56 -17.68
C GLU A 35 -32.75 -8.14 -16.45
N MET A 36 -33.44 -7.69 -15.39
CA MET A 36 -32.72 -7.30 -14.19
C MET A 36 -32.18 -8.53 -13.46
N THR A 37 -30.86 -8.61 -13.33
CA THR A 37 -30.21 -9.58 -12.46
C THR A 37 -30.56 -9.33 -10.99
N GLY A 38 -30.44 -10.34 -10.14
CA GLY A 38 -30.68 -10.17 -8.69
C GLY A 38 -29.83 -9.07 -8.07
N LEU A 39 -28.60 -8.90 -8.54
CA LEU A 39 -27.73 -7.78 -8.15
C LEU A 39 -28.35 -6.43 -8.54
N GLY A 40 -28.83 -6.29 -9.77
CA GLY A 40 -29.48 -5.06 -10.24
C GLY A 40 -30.74 -4.70 -9.43
N ILE A 41 -31.55 -5.70 -9.07
CA ILE A 41 -32.75 -5.52 -8.24
C ILE A 41 -32.35 -5.03 -6.83
N GLY A 42 -31.33 -5.66 -6.23
CA GLY A 42 -30.82 -5.25 -4.92
C GLY A 42 -30.29 -3.83 -4.92
N VAL A 43 -29.43 -3.50 -5.88
CA VAL A 43 -28.83 -2.15 -6.01
C VAL A 43 -29.91 -1.09 -6.25
N ALA A 44 -30.98 -1.40 -6.99
CA ALA A 44 -32.08 -0.46 -7.22
C ALA A 44 -32.81 -0.03 -5.93
N SER A 45 -32.73 -0.82 -4.86
CA SER A 45 -33.34 -0.51 -3.56
C SER A 45 -32.40 0.23 -2.59
N MET A 46 -31.11 0.36 -2.94
CA MET A 46 -30.09 0.97 -2.08
C MET A 46 -30.05 2.49 -2.19
N LYS A 47 -29.56 3.13 -1.14
CA LYS A 47 -29.25 4.56 -1.10
C LYS A 47 -27.79 4.81 -1.46
N ALA A 48 -27.49 5.98 -2.02
CA ALA A 48 -26.11 6.39 -2.25
C ALA A 48 -25.29 6.34 -0.92
N GLY A 49 -24.12 5.74 -0.96
CA GLY A 49 -23.25 5.50 0.20
C GLY A 49 -23.65 4.29 1.04
N GLU A 50 -24.74 3.58 0.69
CA GLU A 50 -25.15 2.38 1.43
C GLU A 50 -24.31 1.18 1.04
N ARG A 51 -23.93 0.39 2.07
CA ARG A 51 -23.26 -0.90 1.92
C ARG A 51 -24.16 -2.00 2.45
N ALA A 52 -24.41 -3.02 1.64
CA ALA A 52 -25.35 -4.10 1.93
C ALA A 52 -24.80 -5.46 1.53
N LEU A 53 -25.30 -6.51 2.18
CA LEU A 53 -25.10 -7.89 1.80
C LEU A 53 -26.36 -8.39 1.08
N LEU A 54 -26.23 -8.69 -0.22
CA LEU A 54 -27.29 -9.20 -1.05
C LEU A 54 -27.15 -10.70 -1.24
N ARG A 55 -28.22 -11.46 -0.98
CA ARG A 55 -28.30 -12.86 -1.37
C ARG A 55 -29.18 -12.98 -2.59
N VAL A 56 -28.65 -13.60 -3.61
CA VAL A 56 -29.28 -13.72 -4.92
C VAL A 56 -29.44 -15.19 -5.24
N ASN A 57 -30.72 -15.62 -5.38
CA ASN A 57 -31.01 -16.99 -5.80
C ASN A 57 -30.45 -17.24 -7.21
N TRP A 58 -30.04 -18.47 -7.48
CA TRP A 58 -29.44 -18.88 -8.74
C TRP A 58 -30.30 -18.53 -9.98
N GLU A 59 -31.63 -18.50 -9.87
CA GLU A 59 -32.52 -18.12 -10.96
C GLU A 59 -32.36 -16.66 -11.41
N LEU A 60 -31.99 -15.78 -10.48
CA LEU A 60 -31.69 -14.37 -10.73
C LEU A 60 -30.20 -14.08 -10.86
N GLY A 61 -29.39 -15.13 -10.73
CA GLY A 61 -27.95 -15.13 -10.90
C GLY A 61 -27.53 -15.68 -12.27
N TYR A 62 -26.71 -16.71 -12.26
CA TYR A 62 -26.15 -17.35 -13.47
C TYR A 62 -26.98 -18.54 -13.99
N GLY A 63 -28.14 -18.78 -13.40
CA GLY A 63 -29.10 -19.79 -13.89
C GLY A 63 -28.66 -21.23 -13.68
N LYS A 64 -29.30 -22.13 -14.43
CA LYS A 64 -29.11 -23.59 -14.35
C LYS A 64 -27.73 -24.03 -14.83
N GLU A 65 -27.12 -23.32 -15.74
CA GLU A 65 -25.85 -23.69 -16.38
C GLU A 65 -24.63 -23.12 -15.66
N GLY A 66 -24.81 -22.06 -14.85
CA GLY A 66 -23.71 -21.32 -14.25
C GLY A 66 -22.89 -20.56 -15.29
N SER A 67 -21.61 -20.31 -14.99
CA SER A 67 -20.65 -19.71 -15.91
C SER A 67 -19.34 -20.49 -15.93
N PHE A 68 -18.93 -21.01 -17.09
CA PHE A 68 -17.66 -21.72 -17.30
C PHE A 68 -16.51 -20.81 -17.70
N SER A 69 -16.83 -19.59 -18.16
CA SER A 69 -15.86 -18.53 -18.39
C SER A 69 -15.67 -17.68 -17.13
N PHE A 70 -14.73 -16.76 -17.16
CA PHE A 70 -14.59 -15.81 -16.06
C PHE A 70 -15.80 -14.85 -15.99
N PRO A 71 -16.46 -14.71 -14.83
CA PRO A 71 -16.22 -15.42 -13.58
C PRO A 71 -16.73 -16.88 -13.61
N ASN A 72 -15.97 -17.80 -12.99
CA ASN A 72 -16.38 -19.20 -12.91
C ASN A 72 -17.40 -19.38 -11.78
N VAL A 73 -18.65 -19.64 -12.15
CA VAL A 73 -19.75 -19.82 -11.19
C VAL A 73 -20.41 -21.19 -11.43
N PRO A 74 -20.55 -22.03 -10.39
CA PRO A 74 -21.17 -23.36 -10.53
C PRO A 74 -22.63 -23.28 -11.01
N PRO A 75 -23.14 -24.34 -11.66
CA PRO A 75 -24.55 -24.46 -11.99
C PRO A 75 -25.44 -24.35 -10.74
N MET A 76 -26.57 -23.65 -10.86
CA MET A 76 -27.58 -23.48 -9.80
C MET A 76 -26.96 -22.96 -8.46
N ALA A 77 -25.93 -22.17 -8.50
CA ALA A 77 -25.32 -21.59 -7.32
C ALA A 77 -26.05 -20.32 -6.88
N ASP A 78 -26.51 -20.33 -5.65
CA ASP A 78 -26.95 -19.09 -4.98
C ASP A 78 -25.72 -18.21 -4.71
N LEU A 79 -25.91 -16.91 -4.84
CA LEU A 79 -24.81 -15.95 -4.82
C LEU A 79 -24.93 -15.01 -3.64
N VAL A 80 -23.80 -14.63 -3.12
CA VAL A 80 -23.69 -13.59 -2.09
C VAL A 80 -22.85 -12.45 -2.65
N TYR A 81 -23.41 -11.24 -2.59
CA TYR A 81 -22.75 -10.01 -2.98
C TYR A 81 -22.66 -9.09 -1.77
N GLU A 82 -21.47 -8.64 -1.44
CA GLU A 82 -21.30 -7.47 -0.61
C GLU A 82 -21.15 -6.27 -1.54
N VAL A 83 -22.07 -5.33 -1.47
CA VAL A 83 -22.20 -4.22 -2.42
C VAL A 83 -22.17 -2.90 -1.69
N GLU A 84 -21.49 -1.92 -2.27
CA GLU A 84 -21.55 -0.52 -1.88
C GLU A 84 -22.04 0.30 -3.07
N LEU A 85 -23.16 0.99 -2.90
CA LEU A 85 -23.66 1.94 -3.90
C LEU A 85 -22.96 3.29 -3.70
N ILE A 86 -21.93 3.56 -4.50
CA ILE A 86 -21.18 4.82 -4.46
C ILE A 86 -22.11 6.01 -4.78
N GLY A 87 -22.89 5.87 -5.84
CA GLY A 87 -23.81 6.89 -6.26
C GLY A 87 -24.50 6.53 -7.57
N PHE A 88 -25.47 7.32 -7.93
CA PHE A 88 -26.19 7.17 -9.19
C PHE A 88 -26.48 8.53 -9.83
N ASP A 89 -26.63 8.53 -11.13
CA ASP A 89 -27.08 9.68 -11.90
C ASP A 89 -28.51 9.44 -12.32
N GLU A 90 -29.42 10.30 -11.91
CA GLU A 90 -30.78 10.35 -12.47
C GLU A 90 -30.69 11.07 -13.81
N THR A 91 -30.76 10.31 -14.89
CA THR A 91 -30.80 10.87 -16.24
C THR A 91 -32.21 11.33 -16.57
N LYS A 92 -32.57 12.55 -16.19
CA LYS A 92 -33.87 13.15 -16.61
C LYS A 92 -34.00 13.37 -18.12
N ASP A 93 -32.87 13.46 -18.83
CA ASP A 93 -32.80 13.60 -20.31
C ASP A 93 -31.80 12.62 -20.95
N GLY A 94 -31.57 11.54 -20.33
CA GLY A 94 -31.29 10.19 -20.75
C GLY A 94 -30.16 9.91 -21.71
N LYS A 95 -29.09 10.67 -21.80
CA LYS A 95 -27.86 10.14 -22.42
C LYS A 95 -27.19 9.18 -21.45
N ALA A 96 -27.23 7.88 -21.74
CA ALA A 96 -26.34 6.94 -21.07
C ALA A 96 -24.86 7.39 -21.31
N ARG A 97 -23.94 7.03 -20.42
CA ARG A 97 -22.52 7.37 -20.61
C ARG A 97 -21.98 6.86 -21.96
N SER A 98 -22.51 5.73 -22.45
CA SER A 98 -22.26 5.21 -23.80
C SER A 98 -22.63 6.16 -24.94
N ASP A 99 -23.63 7.00 -24.71
CA ASP A 99 -24.20 7.88 -25.74
C ASP A 99 -23.61 9.31 -25.67
N MET A 100 -22.75 9.56 -24.70
CA MET A 100 -22.03 10.82 -24.53
C MET A 100 -20.87 10.94 -25.51
N THR A 101 -20.64 12.14 -26.06
CA THR A 101 -19.36 12.43 -26.74
C THR A 101 -18.21 12.40 -25.75
N VAL A 102 -16.97 12.33 -26.27
CA VAL A 102 -15.76 12.36 -25.43
C VAL A 102 -15.73 13.60 -24.56
N GLU A 103 -16.04 14.76 -25.13
CA GLU A 103 -16.05 16.04 -24.41
C GLU A 103 -17.16 16.12 -23.36
N GLU A 104 -18.36 15.64 -23.69
CA GLU A 104 -19.48 15.56 -22.74
C GLU A 104 -19.12 14.70 -21.53
N ARG A 105 -18.48 13.55 -21.79
CA ARG A 105 -18.10 12.57 -20.78
C ARG A 105 -16.99 13.10 -19.87
N ILE A 106 -15.94 13.71 -20.43
CA ILE A 106 -14.88 14.37 -19.66
C ILE A 106 -15.44 15.56 -18.87
N GLY A 107 -16.33 16.35 -19.47
CA GLY A 107 -16.98 17.48 -18.79
C GLY A 107 -17.86 17.06 -17.61
N ALA A 108 -18.58 15.91 -17.74
CA ALA A 108 -19.36 15.35 -16.64
C ALA A 108 -18.44 14.90 -15.48
N ALA A 109 -17.35 14.22 -15.80
CA ALA A 109 -16.33 13.83 -14.81
C ALA A 109 -15.71 15.06 -14.11
N ASP A 110 -15.43 16.13 -14.86
CA ASP A 110 -14.85 17.35 -14.28
C ASP A 110 -15.82 18.04 -13.30
N ARG A 111 -17.12 18.08 -13.62
CA ARG A 111 -18.13 18.57 -12.66
C ARG A 111 -18.14 17.78 -11.37
N ARG A 112 -18.16 16.44 -11.43
CA ARG A 112 -18.09 15.57 -10.25
C ARG A 112 -16.82 15.81 -9.43
N LYS A 113 -15.66 15.98 -10.09
CA LYS A 113 -14.42 16.35 -9.41
C LYS A 113 -14.56 17.70 -8.67
N MET A 114 -15.21 18.68 -9.28
CA MET A 114 -15.43 19.98 -8.64
C MET A 114 -16.33 19.86 -7.42
N ASP A 115 -17.42 19.09 -7.51
CA ASP A 115 -18.31 18.81 -6.38
C ASP A 115 -17.54 18.13 -5.22
N GLY A 116 -16.70 17.15 -5.55
CA GLY A 116 -15.80 16.50 -4.59
C GLY A 116 -14.82 17.47 -3.92
N ASN A 117 -14.29 18.44 -4.66
CA ASN A 117 -13.40 19.46 -4.11
C ASN A 117 -14.12 20.37 -3.08
N VAL A 118 -15.39 20.72 -3.33
CA VAL A 118 -16.20 21.49 -2.37
C VAL A 118 -16.39 20.70 -1.08
N LEU A 119 -16.81 19.43 -1.20
CA LEU A 119 -17.02 18.55 -0.05
C LEU A 119 -15.71 18.31 0.74
N PHE A 120 -14.58 18.20 0.04
CA PHE A 120 -13.25 18.10 0.68
C PHE A 120 -12.92 19.36 1.52
N GLN A 121 -13.24 20.55 1.01
CA GLN A 121 -13.06 21.78 1.77
C GLN A 121 -13.96 21.87 3.00
N GLU A 122 -15.17 21.31 2.91
CA GLU A 122 -16.10 21.15 4.04
C GLU A 122 -15.70 20.03 5.02
N ASN A 123 -14.59 19.34 4.75
CA ASN A 123 -14.11 18.17 5.50
C ASN A 123 -15.07 16.97 5.51
N LYS A 124 -15.98 16.88 4.54
CA LYS A 124 -16.87 15.73 4.26
C LYS A 124 -16.12 14.74 3.37
N LEU A 125 -15.20 13.99 3.99
CA LEU A 125 -14.17 13.26 3.24
C LEU A 125 -14.75 12.05 2.49
N GLU A 126 -15.66 11.28 3.10
CA GLU A 126 -16.32 10.15 2.45
C GLU A 126 -17.18 10.60 1.27
N GLU A 127 -17.99 11.63 1.46
CA GLU A 127 -18.82 12.19 0.39
C GLU A 127 -17.95 12.77 -0.75
N ALA A 128 -16.81 13.39 -0.42
CA ALA A 128 -15.86 13.85 -1.42
C ALA A 128 -15.27 12.70 -2.23
N MET A 129 -14.90 11.58 -1.58
CA MET A 129 -14.39 10.38 -2.26
C MET A 129 -15.44 9.80 -3.20
N GLN A 130 -16.71 9.72 -2.80
CA GLN A 130 -17.79 9.28 -3.67
C GLN A 130 -17.87 10.10 -4.96
N GLN A 131 -17.75 11.44 -4.87
CA GLN A 131 -17.77 12.29 -6.05
C GLN A 131 -16.54 12.07 -6.94
N TYR A 132 -15.35 11.86 -6.36
CA TYR A 132 -14.16 11.54 -7.13
C TYR A 132 -14.26 10.17 -7.81
N GLU A 133 -14.81 9.16 -7.14
CA GLU A 133 -15.06 7.83 -7.71
C GLU A 133 -16.09 7.88 -8.84
N MET A 134 -17.16 8.66 -8.68
CA MET A 134 -18.10 8.93 -9.75
C MET A 134 -17.41 9.59 -10.96
N ALA A 135 -16.51 10.54 -10.73
CA ALA A 135 -15.72 11.16 -11.79
C ALA A 135 -14.81 10.13 -12.51
N ILE A 136 -14.14 9.27 -11.75
CA ILE A 136 -13.28 8.20 -12.30
C ILE A 136 -14.11 7.21 -13.12
N ALA A 137 -15.30 6.86 -12.67
CA ALA A 137 -16.18 5.94 -13.37
C ALA A 137 -16.65 6.46 -14.75
N TYR A 138 -16.75 7.78 -14.94
CA TYR A 138 -16.93 8.36 -16.29
C TYR A 138 -15.74 8.07 -17.22
N MET A 139 -14.55 7.83 -16.65
CA MET A 139 -13.29 7.62 -17.38
C MET A 139 -12.77 6.19 -17.15
N GLY A 140 -13.69 5.20 -17.24
CA GLY A 140 -13.34 3.78 -17.13
C GLY A 140 -12.33 3.35 -18.20
N ASP A 141 -11.68 2.20 -17.96
CA ASP A 141 -10.54 1.77 -18.80
C ASP A 141 -10.90 1.57 -20.26
N ASP A 142 -12.12 1.01 -20.54
CA ASP A 142 -12.60 0.83 -21.92
C ASP A 142 -12.70 2.17 -22.67
N PHE A 143 -13.13 3.22 -21.99
CA PHE A 143 -13.15 4.56 -22.56
C PHE A 143 -11.75 5.13 -22.73
N MET A 144 -10.92 5.03 -21.70
CA MET A 144 -9.53 5.52 -21.74
C MET A 144 -8.69 4.82 -22.81
N PHE A 145 -8.93 3.54 -23.06
CA PHE A 145 -8.25 2.76 -24.10
C PHE A 145 -8.56 3.27 -25.52
N GLN A 146 -9.74 3.83 -25.72
CA GLN A 146 -10.17 4.38 -27.02
C GLN A 146 -9.62 5.80 -27.27
N LEU A 147 -9.06 6.47 -26.24
CA LEU A 147 -8.62 7.85 -26.36
C LEU A 147 -7.15 7.95 -26.76
N PHE A 148 -6.89 8.86 -27.70
CA PHE A 148 -5.53 9.17 -28.19
C PHE A 148 -5.25 10.67 -28.17
N GLY A 149 -3.98 11.03 -28.08
CA GLY A 149 -3.50 12.41 -28.14
C GLY A 149 -4.24 13.35 -27.19
N LYS A 150 -4.70 14.48 -27.70
CA LYS A 150 -5.34 15.54 -26.92
C LYS A 150 -6.48 15.04 -26.01
N TYR A 151 -7.32 14.11 -26.46
CA TYR A 151 -8.43 13.63 -25.66
C TYR A 151 -7.98 12.75 -24.50
N ARG A 152 -6.93 11.95 -24.70
CA ARG A 152 -6.32 11.21 -23.60
C ARG A 152 -5.74 12.14 -22.55
N ASP A 153 -5.02 13.18 -22.98
CA ASP A 153 -4.44 14.18 -22.07
C ASP A 153 -5.52 14.93 -21.29
N MET A 154 -6.63 15.31 -21.96
CA MET A 154 -7.76 15.94 -21.29
C MET A 154 -8.42 15.03 -20.25
N ALA A 155 -8.60 13.76 -20.57
CA ALA A 155 -9.16 12.78 -19.63
C ALA A 155 -8.23 12.54 -18.44
N LEU A 156 -6.93 12.38 -18.65
CA LEU A 156 -5.93 12.22 -17.58
C LEU A 156 -5.83 13.47 -16.70
N ALA A 157 -6.01 14.66 -17.26
CA ALA A 157 -6.04 15.92 -16.51
C ALA A 157 -7.23 16.01 -15.51
N VAL A 158 -8.25 15.17 -15.69
CA VAL A 158 -9.37 15.04 -14.73
C VAL A 158 -9.20 13.79 -13.87
N LYS A 159 -8.89 12.63 -14.47
CA LYS A 159 -8.78 11.33 -13.79
C LYS A 159 -7.69 11.34 -12.72
N ASN A 160 -6.47 11.76 -13.06
CA ASN A 160 -5.34 11.76 -12.12
C ASN A 160 -5.56 12.64 -10.88
N PRO A 161 -6.07 13.90 -11.00
CA PRO A 161 -6.47 14.67 -9.81
C PRO A 161 -7.53 14.00 -8.95
N CYS A 162 -8.49 13.25 -9.52
CA CYS A 162 -9.46 12.51 -8.72
C CYS A 162 -8.78 11.45 -7.86
N HIS A 163 -7.94 10.60 -8.43
CA HIS A 163 -7.14 9.62 -7.67
C HIS A 163 -6.29 10.29 -6.60
N LEU A 164 -5.62 11.39 -6.93
CA LEU A 164 -4.83 12.14 -5.96
C LEU A 164 -5.67 12.70 -4.82
N ASN A 165 -6.84 13.26 -5.10
CA ASN A 165 -7.71 13.83 -4.08
C ASN A 165 -8.35 12.75 -3.21
N THR A 166 -8.72 11.61 -3.79
CA THR A 166 -9.11 10.40 -3.03
C THR A 166 -7.98 9.98 -2.08
N ALA A 167 -6.72 9.92 -2.56
CA ALA A 167 -5.58 9.63 -1.70
C ALA A 167 -5.41 10.63 -0.56
N ALA A 168 -5.71 11.91 -0.80
CA ALA A 168 -5.66 12.92 0.26
C ALA A 168 -6.75 12.73 1.32
N CYS A 169 -7.97 12.35 0.91
CA CYS A 169 -9.04 11.96 1.83
C CYS A 169 -8.63 10.75 2.66
N LEU A 170 -8.14 9.70 2.02
CA LEU A 170 -7.72 8.46 2.66
C LEU A 170 -6.60 8.68 3.69
N ILE A 171 -5.62 9.54 3.38
CA ILE A 171 -4.57 9.92 4.35
C ILE A 171 -5.17 10.61 5.57
N LYS A 172 -6.14 11.52 5.39
CA LYS A 172 -6.82 12.17 6.50
C LYS A 172 -7.65 11.20 7.35
N LEU A 173 -8.18 10.14 6.73
CA LEU A 173 -8.94 9.06 7.38
C LEU A 173 -8.03 7.95 7.95
N ASN A 174 -6.71 8.09 7.85
CA ASN A 174 -5.70 7.09 8.24
C ASN A 174 -5.81 5.74 7.47
N ARG A 175 -6.44 5.73 6.29
CA ARG A 175 -6.55 4.58 5.38
C ARG A 175 -5.35 4.57 4.42
N TYR A 176 -4.15 4.33 4.97
CA TYR A 176 -2.89 4.56 4.27
C TYR A 176 -2.62 3.57 3.13
N GLU A 177 -3.01 2.30 3.28
CA GLU A 177 -2.80 1.28 2.24
C GLU A 177 -3.57 1.62 0.97
N GLU A 178 -4.82 2.04 1.12
CA GLU A 178 -5.65 2.46 0.00
C GLU A 178 -5.11 3.76 -0.64
N ALA A 179 -4.61 4.69 0.17
CA ALA A 179 -3.97 5.90 -0.34
C ALA A 179 -2.73 5.58 -1.20
N ILE A 180 -1.93 4.56 -0.81
CA ILE A 180 -0.79 4.08 -1.61
C ILE A 180 -1.28 3.55 -2.95
N GLY A 181 -2.36 2.77 -2.98
CA GLY A 181 -2.98 2.26 -4.20
C GLY A 181 -3.37 3.39 -5.16
N GLN A 182 -4.13 4.37 -4.66
CA GLN A 182 -4.56 5.52 -5.47
C GLN A 182 -3.39 6.33 -6.05
N CYS A 183 -2.35 6.57 -5.26
CA CYS A 183 -1.15 7.24 -5.75
C CYS A 183 -0.39 6.39 -6.78
N SER A 184 -0.37 5.08 -6.62
CA SER A 184 0.34 4.16 -7.53
C SER A 184 -0.32 4.10 -8.91
N ILE A 185 -1.65 4.22 -8.98
CA ILE A 185 -2.38 4.36 -10.25
C ILE A 185 -1.89 5.61 -11.01
N VAL A 186 -1.73 6.74 -10.34
CA VAL A 186 -1.23 7.96 -10.98
C VAL A 186 0.22 7.81 -11.42
N LEU A 187 1.04 7.13 -10.62
CA LEU A 187 2.46 6.95 -10.92
C LEU A 187 2.71 5.90 -12.02
N SER A 188 1.76 5.06 -12.36
CA SER A 188 1.84 4.19 -13.54
C SER A 188 1.67 4.96 -14.84
N GLU A 189 0.92 6.07 -14.84
CA GLU A 189 0.76 6.97 -16.00
C GLU A 189 1.84 8.06 -16.04
N ASP A 190 2.25 8.58 -14.88
CA ASP A 190 3.26 9.64 -14.71
C ASP A 190 4.15 9.32 -13.51
N GLU A 191 5.25 8.60 -13.75
CA GLU A 191 6.19 8.14 -12.70
C GLU A 191 6.84 9.28 -11.90
N ASN A 192 6.82 10.49 -12.44
CA ASN A 192 7.41 11.69 -11.86
C ASN A 192 6.36 12.63 -11.22
N ASN A 193 5.12 12.21 -11.09
CA ASN A 193 4.08 13.04 -10.50
C ASN A 193 4.41 13.42 -9.06
N LEU A 194 4.76 14.69 -8.86
CA LEU A 194 5.21 15.21 -7.58
C LEU A 194 4.22 14.97 -6.43
N LYS A 195 2.92 15.25 -6.69
CA LYS A 195 1.88 15.10 -5.67
C LYS A 195 1.65 13.62 -5.30
N ALA A 196 1.71 12.74 -6.30
CA ALA A 196 1.56 11.29 -6.09
C ALA A 196 2.74 10.74 -5.27
N LEU A 197 3.97 11.05 -5.64
CA LEU A 197 5.17 10.67 -4.89
C LEU A 197 5.12 11.16 -3.44
N PHE A 198 4.78 12.43 -3.23
CA PHE A 198 4.71 13.00 -1.90
C PHE A 198 3.62 12.35 -1.03
N ARG A 199 2.41 12.15 -1.57
CA ARG A 199 1.30 11.52 -0.84
C ARG A 199 1.58 10.05 -0.55
N ARG A 200 2.13 9.29 -1.52
CA ARG A 200 2.51 7.90 -1.33
C ARG A 200 3.62 7.76 -0.29
N GLY A 201 4.62 8.62 -0.34
CA GLY A 201 5.67 8.69 0.67
C GLY A 201 5.13 8.95 2.08
N LYS A 202 4.17 9.88 2.24
CA LYS A 202 3.51 10.12 3.52
C LYS A 202 2.73 8.91 4.04
N ALA A 203 1.97 8.26 3.18
CA ALA A 203 1.21 7.06 3.55
C ALA A 203 2.14 5.91 3.95
N ARG A 204 3.23 5.68 3.19
CA ARG A 204 4.26 4.68 3.51
C ARG A 204 4.98 4.97 4.83
N ALA A 205 5.31 6.24 5.08
CA ALA A 205 5.93 6.65 6.34
C ALA A 205 5.02 6.38 7.54
N ALA A 206 3.72 6.65 7.41
CA ALA A 206 2.72 6.36 8.45
C ALA A 206 2.56 4.86 8.74
N LEU A 207 2.78 3.99 7.75
CA LEU A 207 2.79 2.52 7.90
C LEU A 207 4.16 1.97 8.38
N GLY A 208 5.14 2.83 8.65
CA GLY A 208 6.49 2.40 9.05
C GLY A 208 7.35 1.86 7.89
N GLN A 209 6.92 1.99 6.64
CA GLN A 209 7.66 1.61 5.44
C GLN A 209 8.70 2.70 5.08
N THR A 210 9.65 2.94 5.99
CA THR A 210 10.54 4.10 5.96
C THR A 210 11.44 4.16 4.74
N ASP A 211 11.96 3.02 4.26
CA ASP A 211 12.83 2.98 3.08
C ASP A 211 12.07 3.31 1.80
N ALA A 212 10.89 2.71 1.61
CA ALA A 212 10.03 3.01 0.45
C ALA A 212 9.50 4.45 0.48
N ALA A 213 9.21 5.00 1.67
CA ALA A 213 8.85 6.40 1.82
C ALA A 213 10.00 7.32 1.44
N ARG A 214 11.23 6.98 1.84
CA ARG A 214 12.44 7.73 1.51
C ARG A 214 12.70 7.77 0.01
N GLU A 215 12.50 6.64 -0.68
CA GLU A 215 12.62 6.58 -2.15
C GLU A 215 11.65 7.55 -2.84
N ASP A 216 10.38 7.54 -2.42
CA ASP A 216 9.36 8.42 -2.98
C ASP A 216 9.72 9.91 -2.73
N PHE A 217 10.13 10.27 -1.51
CA PHE A 217 10.52 11.65 -1.21
C PHE A 217 11.82 12.07 -1.91
N LEU A 218 12.77 11.15 -2.14
CA LEU A 218 13.97 11.46 -2.91
C LEU A 218 13.65 11.68 -4.39
N LYS A 219 12.74 10.90 -4.98
CA LYS A 219 12.24 11.13 -6.34
C LYS A 219 11.51 12.48 -6.41
N ALA A 220 10.62 12.76 -5.44
CA ALA A 220 9.92 14.05 -5.35
C ALA A 220 10.89 15.23 -5.24
N ARG A 221 11.95 15.12 -4.44
CA ARG A 221 12.97 16.16 -4.28
C ARG A 221 13.76 16.45 -5.56
N LYS A 222 13.95 15.43 -6.42
CA LYS A 222 14.59 15.67 -7.74
C LYS A 222 13.74 16.61 -8.61
N GLN A 223 12.41 16.55 -8.49
CA GLN A 223 11.49 17.41 -9.25
C GLN A 223 11.33 18.81 -8.61
N ALA A 224 11.36 18.86 -7.28
CA ALA A 224 11.20 20.09 -6.53
C ALA A 224 12.26 20.20 -5.41
N PRO A 225 13.50 20.55 -5.73
CA PRO A 225 14.62 20.59 -4.76
C PRO A 225 14.40 21.53 -3.58
N GLU A 226 13.70 22.64 -3.82
CA GLU A 226 13.45 23.70 -2.83
C GLU A 226 12.17 23.50 -2.02
N ASP A 227 11.43 22.40 -2.22
CA ASP A 227 10.19 22.15 -1.49
C ASP A 227 10.46 21.82 -0.02
N LYS A 228 10.06 22.74 0.84
CA LYS A 228 10.24 22.64 2.29
C LYS A 228 9.47 21.48 2.93
N ALA A 229 8.32 21.09 2.34
CA ALA A 229 7.52 19.98 2.86
C ALA A 229 8.25 18.66 2.63
N ILE A 230 8.82 18.45 1.45
CA ILE A 230 9.63 17.26 1.14
C ILE A 230 10.87 17.20 2.02
N ALA A 231 11.58 18.33 2.18
CA ALA A 231 12.75 18.40 3.04
C ALA A 231 12.42 18.06 4.50
N ARG A 232 11.27 18.52 5.01
CA ARG A 232 10.77 18.22 6.34
C ARG A 232 10.50 16.72 6.53
N GLU A 233 9.80 16.08 5.59
CA GLU A 233 9.49 14.66 5.68
C GLU A 233 10.76 13.80 5.65
N LEU A 234 11.73 14.12 4.78
CA LEU A 234 13.03 13.45 4.76
C LEU A 234 13.80 13.59 6.08
N LYS A 235 13.73 14.77 6.71
CA LYS A 235 14.34 15.02 8.02
C LYS A 235 13.68 14.17 9.11
N LEU A 236 12.34 14.10 9.13
CA LEU A 236 11.59 13.26 10.09
C LEU A 236 11.95 11.78 9.96
N LEU A 237 12.09 11.27 8.74
CA LEU A 237 12.55 9.89 8.52
C LEU A 237 13.97 9.66 9.05
N ALA A 238 14.89 10.60 8.82
CA ALA A 238 16.26 10.50 9.31
C ALA A 238 16.34 10.54 10.85
N GLU A 239 15.51 11.36 11.49
CA GLU A 239 15.40 11.42 12.97
C GLU A 239 14.83 10.11 13.53
N HIS A 240 13.82 9.54 12.88
CA HIS A 240 13.24 8.26 13.26
C HIS A 240 14.27 7.11 13.16
N ASP A 241 15.02 7.02 12.06
CA ASP A 241 16.07 6.01 11.88
C ASP A 241 17.16 6.14 12.94
N LYS A 242 17.57 7.39 13.23
CA LYS A 242 18.55 7.66 14.27
C LYS A 242 18.06 7.19 15.65
N ALA A 243 16.77 7.41 15.95
CA ALA A 243 16.18 6.96 17.21
C ALA A 243 16.13 5.42 17.29
N ILE A 244 15.75 4.73 16.20
CA ILE A 244 15.77 3.27 16.12
C ILE A 244 17.18 2.74 16.31
N TYR A 245 18.17 3.32 15.60
CA TYR A 245 19.58 2.91 15.73
C TYR A 245 20.10 3.06 17.17
N GLN A 246 19.80 4.18 17.84
CA GLN A 246 20.19 4.37 19.23
C GLN A 246 19.53 3.34 20.17
N LYS A 247 18.24 3.06 19.95
CA LYS A 247 17.51 2.06 20.72
C LYS A 247 18.09 0.64 20.55
N GLN A 248 18.42 0.28 19.31
CA GLN A 248 19.09 -0.98 19.01
C GLN A 248 20.49 -1.04 19.66
N LYS A 249 21.27 0.03 19.55
CA LYS A 249 22.60 0.14 20.19
C LYS A 249 22.52 -0.07 21.68
N GLU A 250 21.54 0.49 22.37
CA GLU A 250 21.34 0.29 23.82
C GLU A 250 20.96 -1.17 24.14
N ILE A 251 20.06 -1.78 23.36
CA ILE A 251 19.67 -3.19 23.52
C ILE A 251 20.88 -4.12 23.36
N TYR A 252 21.72 -3.86 22.35
CA TYR A 252 22.88 -4.73 22.06
C TYR A 252 24.14 -4.40 22.87
N LYS A 253 24.16 -3.29 23.62
CA LYS A 253 25.31 -2.85 24.41
C LYS A 253 25.79 -3.90 25.43
N GLY A 254 24.86 -4.70 25.97
CA GLY A 254 25.18 -5.79 26.89
C GLY A 254 25.63 -7.10 26.25
N ILE A 255 25.28 -7.28 24.94
CA ILE A 255 25.56 -8.53 24.20
C ILE A 255 26.97 -8.49 23.58
N PHE A 256 27.38 -7.32 23.09
CA PHE A 256 28.69 -7.07 22.47
C PHE A 256 29.59 -6.23 23.37
N GLY A 257 29.50 -6.38 24.72
CA GLY A 257 30.43 -5.79 25.66
C GLY A 257 31.90 -6.15 25.31
N PRO A 258 32.88 -5.34 25.71
CA PRO A 258 34.26 -5.64 25.41
C PRO A 258 34.58 -7.06 25.90
N ARG A 259 35.17 -7.86 24.98
CA ARG A 259 35.60 -9.23 25.35
C ARG A 259 36.36 -9.14 26.67
N PRO A 260 36.04 -9.97 27.69
CA PRO A 260 36.82 -9.96 28.92
C PRO A 260 38.28 -10.10 28.54
N GLN A 261 39.09 -9.10 28.88
CA GLN A 261 40.49 -9.18 28.63
C GLN A 261 41.00 -10.42 29.38
N PRO A 262 41.86 -11.24 28.78
CA PRO A 262 42.38 -12.40 29.47
C PRO A 262 43.06 -11.89 30.75
N VAL A 263 42.53 -12.29 31.91
CA VAL A 263 43.07 -11.95 33.21
C VAL A 263 44.51 -12.39 33.16
N PRO A 264 45.51 -11.49 33.37
CA PRO A 264 46.90 -11.88 33.34
C PRO A 264 47.07 -13.00 34.38
N LYS A 265 47.41 -14.21 33.92
CA LYS A 265 47.70 -15.33 34.85
C LYS A 265 48.72 -14.83 35.82
N LYS A 266 48.35 -14.65 37.09
CA LYS A 266 49.28 -14.37 38.16
C LYS A 266 50.41 -15.41 38.04
N ARG A 267 51.58 -14.99 37.62
CA ARG A 267 52.75 -15.86 37.58
C ARG A 267 52.93 -16.38 39.00
N ASN A 268 52.67 -17.68 39.18
CA ASN A 268 52.90 -18.28 40.52
C ASN A 268 54.34 -18.06 40.91
N LEU A 269 54.55 -17.15 41.84
CA LEU A 269 55.89 -16.81 42.37
C LEU A 269 56.59 -18.07 42.81
N LEU A 270 55.89 -19.03 43.40
CA LEU A 270 56.38 -20.35 43.81
C LEU A 270 56.89 -21.17 42.59
N LEU A 271 56.29 -21.06 41.41
CA LEU A 271 56.79 -21.77 40.25
C LEU A 271 58.08 -21.15 39.68
N LEU A 272 58.17 -19.83 39.74
CA LEU A 272 59.40 -19.10 39.37
C LEU A 272 60.58 -19.42 40.38
N VAL A 273 60.27 -19.43 41.67
CA VAL A 273 61.27 -19.82 42.71
C VAL A 273 61.65 -21.28 42.52
N TRP A 274 60.72 -22.18 42.24
CA TRP A 274 61.02 -23.57 41.96
C TRP A 274 61.91 -23.75 40.70
N GLN A 275 61.58 -23.07 39.59
CA GLN A 275 62.43 -23.08 38.41
C GLN A 275 63.83 -22.53 38.64
N TRP A 276 63.92 -21.48 39.45
CA TRP A 276 65.22 -20.92 39.83
C TRP A 276 66.02 -21.92 40.68
N LEU A 277 65.41 -22.55 41.69
CA LEU A 277 66.07 -23.59 42.52
C LEU A 277 66.54 -24.78 41.69
N VAL A 278 65.73 -25.26 40.76
CA VAL A 278 66.10 -26.35 39.85
C VAL A 278 67.28 -25.93 38.96
N SER A 279 67.32 -24.70 38.47
CA SER A 279 68.40 -24.17 37.64
C SER A 279 69.69 -24.07 38.43
N VAL A 280 69.65 -23.58 39.70
CA VAL A 280 70.84 -23.53 40.63
C VAL A 280 71.32 -24.94 40.92
N PHE A 281 70.45 -25.89 41.22
CA PHE A 281 70.81 -27.28 41.48
C PHE A 281 71.49 -27.98 40.27
N TYR A 282 70.98 -27.74 39.06
CA TYR A 282 71.62 -28.22 37.81
C TYR A 282 73.02 -27.58 37.62
N SER A 283 73.17 -26.29 37.94
CA SER A 283 74.47 -25.61 37.88
C SER A 283 75.45 -26.21 38.85
N PHE A 284 75.01 -26.55 40.07
CA PHE A 284 75.88 -27.23 41.08
C PHE A 284 76.35 -28.62 40.64
N ILE A 285 75.41 -29.44 40.07
CA ILE A 285 75.73 -30.76 39.54
C ILE A 285 76.77 -30.66 38.42
N THR A 286 76.62 -29.71 37.52
CA THR A 286 77.52 -29.53 36.38
C THR A 286 78.90 -29.09 36.85
N LEU A 287 79.02 -28.26 37.91
CA LEU A 287 80.29 -27.85 38.54
C LEU A 287 80.91 -29.02 39.21
N PHE A 288 80.16 -29.80 39.98
CA PHE A 288 80.67 -30.98 40.69
C PHE A 288 81.21 -32.08 39.75
N ASN A 289 80.48 -32.29 38.62
CA ASN A 289 80.99 -33.24 37.63
C ASN A 289 82.20 -32.71 36.84
N ARG A 290 82.38 -31.39 36.77
CA ARG A 290 83.51 -30.77 36.11
C ARG A 290 84.81 -30.87 36.98
N GLU A 291 84.68 -30.86 38.33
CA GLU A 291 85.78 -31.10 39.25
C GLU A 291 86.22 -32.55 39.29
N LYS A 292 85.26 -33.49 39.16
CA LYS A 292 85.58 -34.92 39.17
C LYS A 292 86.32 -35.36 37.89
N ASN A 293 86.09 -34.72 36.76
CA ASN A 293 86.83 -34.98 35.49
C ASN A 293 88.17 -34.26 35.39
N LYS A 294 88.61 -33.55 36.44
CA LYS A 294 89.97 -32.89 36.53
C LYS A 294 90.91 -33.62 37.42
N SER A 295 90.50 -34.71 38.12
CA SER A 295 91.26 -35.50 39.04
C SER A 295 91.58 -36.92 38.61
N ASP A 296 91.28 -37.24 37.29
CA ASP A 296 91.78 -38.45 36.62
C ASP A 296 92.81 -38.04 35.53
#